data_4dc8aec01647415cf71bfd0b68d72e5c
#
_entry.id   4dc8aec01647415cf71bfd0b68d72e5c
#
_cell.length_a   1.000
_cell.length_b   1.000
_cell.length_c   1.000
_cell.angle_alpha   90.00
_cell.angle_beta   90.00
_cell.angle_gamma   90.00
#
_symmetry.space_group_name_H-M   'P 1'
#
loop_
_entity.id
_entity.type
_entity.pdbx_description
1 polymer ?
#
loop_
_entity_poly.entity_id
_entity_poly.type
_entity_poly.pdbx_seq_one_letter_code
_entity_poly.pdbx_strand_id
1 'polypeptide(L)'
;MRLRKIVIIGPESTGKSTLCEGLAAHFNTDWVREYAREYLLAHGKHYQYADLLTIARGQLALEERQAAAALNSGKDDAGEEMPGEKRMAADRVDHHDPILFIDTDMYVMKVWGEFVFGRCEPWILDQIVARKYDGYLLCRTDLPWTADELREYPNEGPREILFHMYKDCMVNQSAPWREIGGQADERLRTAIVAVQEMLGRV
;
A
#
# COMPACT_ATOMS: atom_id res chain seq x y z
N MET A 1 -21.66 0.27 1.60
CA MET A 1 -20.31 -0.33 1.54
C MET A 1 -19.27 0.77 1.54
N ARG A 2 -18.26 0.68 2.38
CA ARG A 2 -17.12 1.62 2.45
C ARG A 2 -15.87 0.92 1.94
N LEU A 3 -15.13 1.52 1.01
CA LEU A 3 -13.83 1.00 0.59
C LEU A 3 -12.83 1.14 1.75
N ARG A 4 -12.22 0.02 2.16
CA ARG A 4 -11.16 -0.03 3.16
C ARG A 4 -9.81 0.04 2.47
N LYS A 5 -8.94 0.92 2.92
CA LYS A 5 -7.63 1.15 2.31
C LYS A 5 -6.53 0.79 3.29
N ILE A 6 -5.68 -0.17 2.91
CA ILE A 6 -4.49 -0.58 3.67
C ILE A 6 -3.24 -0.25 2.87
N VAL A 7 -2.34 0.51 3.45
CA VAL A 7 -1.11 0.95 2.79
C VAL A 7 0.07 0.09 3.25
N ILE A 8 0.91 -0.30 2.32
CA ILE A 8 2.15 -1.03 2.56
C ILE A 8 3.33 -0.08 2.32
N ILE A 9 4.13 0.16 3.34
CA ILE A 9 5.28 1.07 3.30
C ILE A 9 6.55 0.37 3.79
N GLY A 10 7.67 1.01 3.56
CA GLY A 10 8.99 0.55 4.01
C GLY A 10 10.07 0.81 2.98
N PRO A 11 11.35 0.60 3.32
CA PRO A 11 12.47 0.78 2.42
C PRO A 11 12.39 -0.08 1.16
N GLU A 12 13.25 0.19 0.21
CA GLU A 12 13.41 -0.68 -0.97
C GLU A 12 13.85 -2.10 -0.56
N SER A 13 13.57 -3.09 -1.41
CA SER A 13 13.92 -4.50 -1.19
C SER A 13 13.39 -5.11 0.13
N THR A 14 12.25 -4.63 0.62
CA THR A 14 11.55 -5.18 1.81
C THR A 14 10.31 -6.01 1.46
N GLY A 15 10.08 -6.28 0.17
CA GLY A 15 9.00 -7.15 -0.30
C GLY A 15 7.62 -6.50 -0.29
N LYS A 16 7.50 -5.17 -0.32
CA LYS A 16 6.21 -4.44 -0.35
C LYS A 16 5.28 -4.92 -1.47
N SER A 17 5.74 -4.87 -2.70
CA SER A 17 4.93 -5.25 -3.88
C SER A 17 4.50 -6.72 -3.83
N THR A 18 5.41 -7.62 -3.46
CA THR A 18 5.09 -9.05 -3.27
C THR A 18 4.05 -9.26 -2.17
N LEU A 19 4.13 -8.47 -1.09
CA LEU A 19 3.16 -8.52 0.00
C LEU A 19 1.79 -7.99 -0.46
N CYS A 20 1.76 -6.87 -1.21
CA CYS A 20 0.52 -6.34 -1.80
C CYS A 20 -0.16 -7.38 -2.70
N GLU A 21 0.62 -8.03 -3.58
CA GLU A 21 0.12 -9.07 -4.48
C GLU A 21 -0.44 -10.28 -3.71
N GLY A 22 0.28 -10.76 -2.70
CA GLY A 22 -0.18 -11.87 -1.85
C GLY A 22 -1.43 -11.54 -1.04
N LEU A 23 -1.51 -10.33 -0.48
CA LEU A 23 -2.71 -9.86 0.23
C LEU A 23 -3.89 -9.69 -0.73
N ALA A 24 -3.68 -9.09 -1.90
CA ALA A 24 -4.73 -8.94 -2.91
C ALA A 24 -5.29 -10.30 -3.36
N ALA A 25 -4.41 -11.28 -3.60
CA ALA A 25 -4.82 -12.65 -3.92
C ALA A 25 -5.62 -13.31 -2.78
N HIS A 26 -5.18 -13.15 -1.52
CA HIS A 26 -5.85 -13.74 -0.36
C HIS A 26 -7.24 -13.16 -0.12
N PHE A 27 -7.39 -11.83 -0.24
CA PHE A 27 -8.66 -11.13 -0.01
C PHE A 27 -9.53 -11.02 -1.27
N ASN A 28 -9.10 -11.63 -2.38
CA ASN A 28 -9.78 -11.59 -3.70
C ASN A 28 -10.11 -10.14 -4.12
N THR A 29 -9.07 -9.30 -4.17
CA THR A 29 -9.17 -7.87 -4.49
C THR A 29 -7.98 -7.41 -5.32
N ASP A 30 -8.04 -6.16 -5.80
CA ASP A 30 -6.94 -5.51 -6.51
C ASP A 30 -6.00 -4.76 -5.55
N TRP A 31 -4.87 -4.30 -6.09
CA TRP A 31 -3.92 -3.46 -5.39
C TRP A 31 -3.34 -2.38 -6.29
N VAL A 32 -2.98 -1.25 -5.69
CA VAL A 32 -2.35 -0.11 -6.36
C VAL A 32 -0.85 -0.32 -6.40
N ARG A 33 -0.29 -0.37 -7.61
CA ARG A 33 1.16 -0.52 -7.82
C ARG A 33 1.90 0.77 -7.53
N GLU A 34 3.19 0.66 -7.24
CA GLU A 34 4.08 1.81 -7.11
C GLU A 34 4.28 2.52 -8.46
N TYR A 35 3.77 3.75 -8.57
CA TYR A 35 3.89 4.56 -9.80
C TYR A 35 5.32 5.02 -10.06
N ALA A 36 6.14 5.20 -9.01
CA ALA A 36 7.54 5.60 -9.13
C ALA A 36 8.31 4.67 -10.07
N ARG A 37 8.05 3.35 -10.00
CA ARG A 37 8.71 2.36 -10.87
C ARG A 37 8.39 2.61 -12.34
N GLU A 38 7.12 2.82 -12.68
CA GLU A 38 6.70 3.12 -14.06
C GLU A 38 7.34 4.43 -14.55
N TYR A 39 7.31 5.46 -13.72
CA TYR A 39 7.90 6.77 -14.05
C TYR A 39 9.39 6.67 -14.34
N LEU A 40 10.16 6.04 -13.46
CA LEU A 40 11.61 5.94 -13.59
C LEU A 40 12.05 5.04 -14.77
N LEU A 41 11.29 4.00 -15.08
CA LEU A 41 11.53 3.19 -16.28
C LEU A 41 11.32 4.01 -17.57
N ALA A 42 10.35 4.91 -17.59
CA ALA A 42 10.05 5.74 -18.75
C ALA A 42 10.99 6.95 -18.91
N HIS A 43 11.44 7.55 -17.80
CA HIS A 43 12.20 8.81 -17.80
C HIS A 43 13.68 8.65 -17.42
N GLY A 44 14.09 7.46 -16.99
CA GLY A 44 15.46 7.17 -16.54
C GLY A 44 15.63 7.29 -15.02
N LYS A 45 16.74 6.76 -14.52
CA LYS A 45 17.05 6.65 -13.09
C LYS A 45 17.49 7.96 -12.43
N HIS A 46 17.88 8.94 -13.24
CA HIS A 46 18.36 10.24 -12.76
C HIS A 46 17.17 11.18 -12.58
N TYR A 47 16.56 11.14 -11.41
CA TYR A 47 15.46 12.00 -11.04
C TYR A 47 15.93 13.23 -10.25
N GLN A 48 15.19 14.30 -10.35
CA GLN A 48 15.39 15.55 -9.63
C GLN A 48 14.28 15.73 -8.59
N TYR A 49 14.46 16.69 -7.68
CA TYR A 49 13.45 17.01 -6.68
C TYR A 49 12.06 17.29 -7.27
N ALA A 50 12.00 17.98 -8.40
CA ALA A 50 10.72 18.28 -9.08
C ALA A 50 9.99 17.02 -9.58
N ASP A 51 10.71 15.94 -9.88
CA ASP A 51 10.12 14.69 -10.33
C ASP A 51 9.31 14.01 -9.22
N LEU A 52 9.70 14.21 -7.95
CA LEU A 52 8.97 13.66 -6.80
C LEU A 52 7.52 14.15 -6.76
N LEU A 53 7.26 15.41 -7.10
CA LEU A 53 5.90 15.94 -7.17
C LEU A 53 5.10 15.29 -8.31
N THR A 54 5.73 15.06 -9.45
CA THR A 54 5.11 14.38 -10.58
C THR A 54 4.78 12.91 -10.23
N ILE A 55 5.72 12.22 -9.60
CA ILE A 55 5.54 10.83 -9.14
C ILE A 55 4.42 10.77 -8.08
N ALA A 56 4.42 11.68 -7.11
CA ALA A 56 3.38 11.73 -6.07
C ALA A 56 1.98 11.93 -6.66
N ARG A 57 1.84 12.83 -7.64
CA ARG A 57 0.56 13.05 -8.34
C ARG A 57 0.14 11.84 -9.16
N GLY A 58 1.08 11.17 -9.82
CA GLY A 58 0.82 9.93 -10.55
C GLY A 58 0.34 8.81 -9.63
N GLN A 59 0.98 8.64 -8.47
CA GLN A 59 0.57 7.66 -7.45
C GLN A 59 -0.87 7.89 -6.97
N LEU A 60 -1.23 9.15 -6.66
CA LEU A 60 -2.58 9.48 -6.25
C LEU A 60 -3.62 9.26 -7.34
N ALA A 61 -3.31 9.65 -8.58
CA ALA A 61 -4.22 9.43 -9.71
C ALA A 61 -4.45 7.92 -9.95
N LEU A 62 -3.42 7.09 -9.76
CA LEU A 62 -3.52 5.64 -9.85
C LEU A 62 -4.40 5.08 -8.72
N GLU A 63 -4.18 5.53 -7.47
CA GLU A 63 -4.99 5.13 -6.32
C GLU A 63 -6.47 5.51 -6.51
N GLU A 64 -6.76 6.74 -6.92
CA GLU A 64 -8.14 7.21 -7.13
C GLU A 64 -8.87 6.41 -8.21
N ARG A 65 -8.19 6.11 -9.30
CA ARG A 65 -8.75 5.30 -10.39
C ARG A 65 -9.09 3.89 -9.92
N GLN A 66 -8.20 3.23 -9.18
CA GLN A 66 -8.44 1.88 -8.69
C GLN A 66 -9.47 1.86 -7.55
N ALA A 67 -9.49 2.87 -6.70
CA ALA A 67 -10.52 3.01 -5.68
C ALA A 67 -11.92 3.14 -6.30
N ALA A 68 -12.05 3.91 -7.38
CA ALA A 68 -13.31 4.03 -8.12
C ALA A 68 -13.73 2.71 -8.78
N ALA A 69 -12.79 1.97 -9.35
CA ALA A 69 -13.05 0.64 -9.94
C ALA A 69 -13.51 -0.36 -8.88
N ALA A 70 -12.83 -0.44 -7.73
CA ALA A 70 -13.18 -1.35 -6.63
C ALA A 70 -14.59 -1.09 -6.06
N LEU A 71 -15.03 0.17 -6.02
CA LEU A 71 -16.38 0.54 -5.60
C LEU A 71 -17.46 0.17 -6.64
N ASN A 72 -17.12 0.14 -7.93
CA ASN A 72 -18.05 -0.21 -9.00
C ASN A 72 -18.20 -1.73 -9.14
N SER A 73 -17.14 -2.50 -9.02
CA SER A 73 -17.17 -3.98 -9.06
C SER A 73 -18.08 -4.58 -7.97
N GLY A 74 -18.16 -3.94 -6.80
CA GLY A 74 -19.07 -4.36 -5.72
C GLY A 74 -20.57 -4.06 -5.98
N LYS A 75 -20.90 -3.35 -7.07
CA LYS A 75 -22.31 -3.06 -7.45
C LYS A 75 -22.85 -4.07 -8.45
N ASP A 76 -22.00 -4.69 -9.25
CA ASP A 76 -22.40 -5.64 -10.29
C ASP A 76 -22.75 -7.03 -9.70
N ASP A 77 -22.26 -7.37 -8.50
CA ASP A 77 -22.65 -8.58 -7.77
C ASP A 77 -24.04 -8.47 -7.08
N ALA A 78 -24.65 -7.30 -7.06
CA ALA A 78 -26.04 -7.10 -6.65
C ALA A 78 -27.01 -7.34 -7.83
N GLY A 79 -26.72 -8.37 -8.66
CA GLY A 79 -27.47 -8.72 -9.86
C GLY A 79 -28.90 -9.13 -9.53
N GLU A 80 -29.82 -8.74 -10.42
CA GLU A 80 -31.26 -8.94 -10.48
C GLU A 80 -31.72 -10.24 -9.81
N GLU A 81 -32.45 -10.11 -8.69
CA GLU A 81 -33.18 -11.21 -8.11
C GLU A 81 -34.25 -11.68 -9.09
N MET A 82 -34.02 -12.82 -9.73
CA MET A 82 -35.06 -13.54 -10.44
C MET A 82 -36.07 -14.09 -9.41
N PRO A 83 -37.34 -13.79 -9.52
CA PRO A 83 -38.34 -14.30 -8.56
C PRO A 83 -38.55 -15.80 -8.78
N GLY A 84 -38.14 -16.62 -7.84
CA GLY A 84 -38.54 -18.02 -7.81
C GLY A 84 -37.57 -19.08 -7.30
N GLU A 85 -36.31 -18.81 -7.04
CA GLU A 85 -35.42 -19.84 -6.49
C GLU A 85 -35.17 -19.64 -4.98
N LYS A 86 -35.70 -20.59 -4.19
CA LYS A 86 -35.29 -20.73 -2.79
C LYS A 86 -33.84 -21.17 -2.73
N ARG A 87 -32.89 -20.20 -2.60
CA ARG A 87 -31.53 -20.52 -2.22
C ARG A 87 -31.52 -21.15 -0.83
N MET A 88 -30.98 -22.36 -0.76
CA MET A 88 -30.69 -23.02 0.50
C MET A 88 -29.70 -22.16 1.31
N ALA A 89 -29.85 -22.13 2.64
CA ALA A 89 -29.18 -21.25 3.60
C ALA A 89 -27.67 -21.55 3.79
N ALA A 90 -26.93 -21.82 2.73
CA ALA A 90 -25.50 -22.18 2.78
C ALA A 90 -24.55 -21.14 2.18
N ASP A 91 -25.01 -20.11 1.48
CA ASP A 91 -24.16 -19.03 0.95
C ASP A 91 -24.59 -17.67 1.54
N ARG A 92 -24.28 -17.45 2.81
CA ARG A 92 -24.09 -16.08 3.28
C ARG A 92 -22.76 -15.61 2.69
N VAL A 93 -22.81 -14.96 1.54
CA VAL A 93 -21.73 -14.09 1.09
C VAL A 93 -21.58 -13.04 2.19
N ASP A 94 -20.52 -13.16 2.96
CA ASP A 94 -20.18 -12.22 4.02
C ASP A 94 -19.85 -10.90 3.30
N HIS A 95 -20.79 -9.97 3.26
CA HIS A 95 -20.66 -8.66 2.62
C HIS A 95 -19.70 -7.79 3.44
N HIS A 96 -18.44 -8.20 3.49
CA HIS A 96 -17.39 -7.35 4.04
C HIS A 96 -17.15 -6.16 3.11
N ASP A 97 -16.90 -4.99 3.70
CA ASP A 97 -16.45 -3.82 2.96
C ASP A 97 -15.26 -4.19 2.02
N PRO A 98 -15.24 -3.76 0.76
CA PRO A 98 -14.15 -4.05 -0.16
C PRO A 98 -12.84 -3.46 0.37
N ILE A 99 -11.72 -4.14 0.10
CA ILE A 99 -10.38 -3.72 0.51
C ILE A 99 -9.61 -3.30 -0.74
N LEU A 100 -8.78 -2.28 -0.61
CA LEU A 100 -7.77 -1.90 -1.59
C LEU A 100 -6.42 -1.83 -0.89
N PHE A 101 -5.46 -2.62 -1.35
CA PHE A 101 -4.07 -2.54 -0.90
C PHE A 101 -3.31 -1.53 -1.75
N ILE A 102 -2.41 -0.76 -1.14
CA ILE A 102 -1.70 0.33 -1.80
C ILE A 102 -0.21 0.16 -1.54
N ASP A 103 0.56 -0.12 -2.60
CA ASP A 103 2.03 -0.10 -2.54
C ASP A 103 2.49 1.33 -2.73
N THR A 104 2.96 1.94 -1.64
CA THR A 104 3.46 3.31 -1.61
C THR A 104 2.36 4.39 -1.55
N ASP A 105 2.50 5.28 -0.57
CA ASP A 105 1.65 6.45 -0.37
C ASP A 105 2.48 7.75 -0.24
N MET A 106 1.84 8.81 0.25
CA MET A 106 2.48 10.11 0.44
C MET A 106 3.52 10.14 1.57
N TYR A 107 3.45 9.23 2.56
CA TYR A 107 4.53 9.10 3.54
C TYR A 107 5.83 8.57 2.89
N VAL A 108 5.72 7.68 1.91
CA VAL A 108 6.90 7.22 1.16
C VAL A 108 7.50 8.37 0.36
N MET A 109 6.67 9.18 -0.30
CA MET A 109 7.13 10.36 -1.03
C MET A 109 7.77 11.40 -0.11
N LYS A 110 7.22 11.60 1.10
CA LYS A 110 7.81 12.46 2.14
C LYS A 110 9.19 11.96 2.55
N VAL A 111 9.30 10.70 2.97
CA VAL A 111 10.56 10.11 3.42
C VAL A 111 11.60 10.15 2.30
N TRP A 112 11.21 9.84 1.07
CA TRP A 112 12.11 9.92 -0.09
C TRP A 112 12.62 11.35 -0.31
N GLY A 113 11.75 12.35 -0.31
CA GLY A 113 12.14 13.74 -0.46
C GLY A 113 13.08 14.23 0.65
N GLU A 114 12.78 13.89 1.89
CA GLU A 114 13.61 14.26 3.04
C GLU A 114 14.95 13.53 3.06
N PHE A 115 14.98 12.24 2.74
CA PHE A 115 16.21 11.45 2.75
C PHE A 115 17.20 11.86 1.65
N VAL A 116 16.70 12.07 0.41
CA VAL A 116 17.57 12.36 -0.74
C VAL A 116 17.86 13.84 -0.88
N PHE A 117 16.87 14.71 -0.63
CA PHE A 117 16.95 16.14 -0.92
C PHE A 117 16.88 17.03 0.34
N GLY A 118 16.76 16.45 1.53
CA GLY A 118 16.65 17.19 2.80
C GLY A 118 15.36 18.00 2.95
N ARG A 119 14.34 17.77 2.12
CA ARG A 119 13.09 18.53 2.13
C ARG A 119 11.94 17.75 1.51
N CYS A 120 10.71 18.10 1.87
CA CYS A 120 9.49 17.57 1.28
C CYS A 120 8.66 18.68 0.62
N GLU A 121 8.00 18.38 -0.50
CA GLU A 121 7.07 19.28 -1.16
C GLU A 121 5.85 19.56 -0.28
N PRO A 122 5.45 20.82 -0.07
CA PRO A 122 4.29 21.17 0.74
C PRO A 122 3.01 20.46 0.29
N TRP A 123 2.81 20.30 -1.03
CA TRP A 123 1.66 19.60 -1.58
C TRP A 123 1.59 18.14 -1.10
N ILE A 124 2.73 17.45 -0.96
CA ILE A 124 2.78 16.07 -0.41
C ILE A 124 2.33 16.07 1.05
N LEU A 125 2.76 17.05 1.84
CA LEU A 125 2.34 17.18 3.24
C LEU A 125 0.82 17.45 3.34
N ASP A 126 0.28 18.30 2.49
CA ASP A 126 -1.16 18.56 2.39
C ASP A 126 -1.95 17.28 2.08
N GLN A 127 -1.44 16.44 1.17
CA GLN A 127 -2.07 15.15 0.85
C GLN A 127 -2.04 14.16 2.03
N ILE A 128 -0.95 14.13 2.81
CA ILE A 128 -0.88 13.30 4.02
C ILE A 128 -1.98 13.69 5.00
N VAL A 129 -2.21 14.99 5.21
CA VAL A 129 -3.24 15.49 6.11
C VAL A 129 -4.66 15.22 5.58
N ALA A 130 -4.87 15.40 4.27
CA ALA A 130 -6.18 15.28 3.65
C ALA A 130 -6.67 13.85 3.53
N ARG A 131 -5.77 12.85 3.42
CA ARG A 131 -6.12 11.47 3.13
C ARG A 131 -6.26 10.64 4.41
N LYS A 132 -7.18 9.68 4.36
CA LYS A 132 -7.43 8.74 5.46
C LYS A 132 -7.30 7.31 4.95
N TYR A 133 -6.52 6.53 5.67
CA TYR A 133 -6.35 5.10 5.44
C TYR A 133 -6.83 4.31 6.67
N ASP A 134 -7.26 3.07 6.46
CA ASP A 134 -7.78 2.20 7.52
C ASP A 134 -6.64 1.48 8.26
N GLY A 135 -5.44 1.45 7.69
CA GLY A 135 -4.24 0.92 8.36
C GLY A 135 -2.99 0.94 7.51
N TYR A 136 -1.85 0.69 8.16
CA TYR A 136 -0.53 0.63 7.55
C TYR A 136 0.21 -0.64 7.92
N LEU A 137 0.91 -1.22 6.96
CA LEU A 137 1.86 -2.30 7.16
C LEU A 137 3.27 -1.77 6.84
N LEU A 138 4.12 -1.68 7.87
CA LEU A 138 5.51 -1.26 7.73
C LEU A 138 6.41 -2.48 7.56
N CYS A 139 6.94 -2.68 6.36
CA CYS A 139 7.83 -3.79 6.03
C CYS A 139 9.23 -3.58 6.63
N ARG A 140 9.71 -4.57 7.40
CA ARG A 140 11.06 -4.59 8.00
C ARG A 140 12.14 -4.87 6.95
N THR A 141 13.37 -4.49 7.29
CA THR A 141 14.58 -4.66 6.46
C THR A 141 15.22 -6.05 6.59
N ASP A 142 14.51 -7.02 7.11
CA ASP A 142 14.94 -8.37 7.41
C ASP A 142 15.04 -9.33 6.20
N LEU A 143 14.63 -8.85 5.01
CA LEU A 143 14.86 -9.56 3.75
C LEU A 143 16.21 -9.18 3.15
N PRO A 144 16.91 -10.15 2.52
CA PRO A 144 18.14 -9.84 1.79
C PRO A 144 17.87 -8.82 0.68
N TRP A 145 18.81 -7.92 0.49
CA TRP A 145 18.74 -6.99 -0.63
C TRP A 145 18.91 -7.76 -1.94
N THR A 146 18.02 -7.52 -2.87
CA THR A 146 18.09 -8.13 -4.21
C THR A 146 18.33 -7.03 -5.24
N ALA A 147 19.31 -7.22 -6.12
CA ALA A 147 19.62 -6.28 -7.18
C ALA A 147 18.40 -6.09 -8.11
N ASP A 148 18.11 -4.83 -8.40
CA ASP A 148 17.07 -4.42 -9.35
C ASP A 148 17.56 -3.12 -10.01
N GLU A 149 17.14 -2.86 -11.22
CA GLU A 149 17.63 -1.70 -11.98
C GLU A 149 17.30 -0.35 -11.32
N LEU A 150 16.29 -0.29 -10.46
CA LEU A 150 15.84 0.95 -9.80
C LEU A 150 16.20 1.04 -8.32
N ARG A 151 16.89 0.04 -7.76
CA ARG A 151 17.29 0.03 -6.34
C ARG A 151 18.65 0.70 -6.16
N GLU A 152 18.72 1.62 -5.19
CA GLU A 152 19.87 2.49 -4.99
C GLU A 152 20.70 2.14 -3.74
N TYR A 153 20.12 1.45 -2.75
CA TYR A 153 20.72 1.26 -1.43
C TYR A 153 21.01 -0.21 -1.10
N PRO A 154 22.11 -0.80 -1.65
CA PRO A 154 22.47 -2.18 -1.37
C PRO A 154 22.94 -2.39 0.07
N ASN A 155 23.41 -1.33 0.74
CA ASN A 155 23.94 -1.39 2.09
C ASN A 155 22.81 -1.33 3.14
N GLU A 156 23.00 -2.02 4.28
CA GLU A 156 22.03 -2.05 5.37
C GLU A 156 21.83 -0.66 6.00
N GLY A 157 22.89 0.11 6.23
CA GLY A 157 22.83 1.38 6.94
C GLY A 157 21.78 2.36 6.41
N PRO A 158 21.79 2.72 5.13
CA PRO A 158 20.74 3.57 4.54
C PRO A 158 19.33 2.98 4.67
N ARG A 159 19.17 1.66 4.53
CA ARG A 159 17.87 0.99 4.65
C ARG A 159 17.34 1.03 6.08
N GLU A 160 18.20 0.88 7.08
CA GLU A 160 17.84 1.02 8.49
C GLU A 160 17.45 2.47 8.83
N ILE A 161 18.18 3.47 8.32
CA ILE A 161 17.81 4.88 8.49
C ILE A 161 16.42 5.13 7.89
N LEU A 162 16.17 4.68 6.67
CA LEU A 162 14.88 4.79 6.00
C LEU A 162 13.78 4.08 6.80
N PHE A 163 14.04 2.87 7.33
CA PHE A 163 13.08 2.16 8.16
C PHE A 163 12.68 2.98 9.39
N HIS A 164 13.64 3.58 10.07
CA HIS A 164 13.37 4.42 11.24
C HIS A 164 12.60 5.70 10.87
N MET A 165 12.86 6.31 9.72
CA MET A 165 12.07 7.45 9.22
C MET A 165 10.61 7.06 8.96
N TYR A 166 10.37 5.90 8.35
CA TYR A 166 9.01 5.37 8.17
C TYR A 166 8.34 5.07 9.51
N LYS A 167 9.06 4.46 10.43
CA LYS A 167 8.54 4.14 11.78
C LYS A 167 8.16 5.40 12.54
N ASP A 168 8.98 6.44 12.47
CA ASP A 168 8.67 7.75 13.06
C ASP A 168 7.38 8.33 12.48
N CYS A 169 7.18 8.28 11.16
CA CYS A 169 5.92 8.67 10.55
C CYS A 169 4.74 7.86 11.11
N MET A 170 4.89 6.56 11.30
CA MET A 170 3.82 5.70 11.80
C MET A 170 3.49 5.92 13.26
N VAL A 171 4.48 6.21 14.09
CA VAL A 171 4.27 6.54 15.51
C VAL A 171 3.53 7.87 15.68
N ASN A 172 3.75 8.82 14.77
CA ASN A 172 3.21 10.18 14.85
C ASN A 172 1.86 10.38 14.12
N GLN A 173 1.30 9.33 13.49
CA GLN A 173 -0.02 9.37 12.85
C GLN A 173 -1.05 8.51 13.60
N SER A 174 -2.35 8.66 13.31
CA SER A 174 -3.42 8.09 14.13
C SER A 174 -4.03 6.78 13.62
N ALA A 175 -3.76 6.38 12.36
CA ALA A 175 -4.29 5.13 11.84
C ALA A 175 -3.56 3.92 12.46
N PRO A 176 -4.22 2.78 12.66
CA PRO A 176 -3.57 1.57 13.15
C PRO A 176 -2.45 1.13 12.20
N TRP A 177 -1.37 0.60 12.76
CA TRP A 177 -0.26 0.11 11.96
C TRP A 177 0.44 -1.09 12.61
N ARG A 178 1.15 -1.89 11.80
CA ARG A 178 1.94 -3.04 12.25
C ARG A 178 3.25 -3.12 11.49
N GLU A 179 4.32 -3.52 12.20
CA GLU A 179 5.56 -3.96 11.55
C GLU A 179 5.37 -5.37 11.01
N ILE A 180 5.78 -5.59 9.76
CA ILE A 180 5.70 -6.89 9.09
C ILE A 180 7.11 -7.37 8.78
N GLY A 181 7.48 -8.48 9.36
CA GLY A 181 8.77 -9.16 9.19
C GLY A 181 8.61 -10.65 8.87
N GLY A 182 9.73 -11.39 8.87
CA GLY A 182 9.77 -12.80 8.55
C GLY A 182 9.92 -13.09 7.07
N GLN A 183 10.01 -14.37 6.72
CA GLN A 183 10.20 -14.83 5.34
C GLN A 183 8.86 -15.09 4.66
N ALA A 184 8.85 -15.00 3.34
CA ALA A 184 7.73 -15.24 2.40
C ALA A 184 6.35 -15.56 3.04
N ASP A 185 6.08 -16.82 3.36
CA ASP A 185 4.77 -17.27 3.86
C ASP A 185 4.45 -16.80 5.28
N GLU A 186 5.47 -16.64 6.13
CA GLU A 186 5.29 -16.11 7.49
C GLU A 186 4.91 -14.63 7.42
N ARG A 187 5.60 -13.87 6.57
CA ARG A 187 5.34 -12.46 6.33
C ARG A 187 3.91 -12.24 5.85
N LEU A 188 3.45 -13.04 4.88
CA LEU A 188 2.09 -12.95 4.37
C LEU A 188 1.06 -13.32 5.44
N ARG A 189 1.26 -14.42 6.18
CA ARG A 189 0.34 -14.82 7.27
C ARG A 189 0.22 -13.75 8.35
N THR A 190 1.35 -13.17 8.78
CA THR A 190 1.35 -12.09 9.78
C THR A 190 0.61 -10.86 9.26
N ALA A 191 0.79 -10.52 7.99
CA ALA A 191 0.11 -9.39 7.38
C ALA A 191 -1.41 -9.63 7.25
N ILE A 192 -1.85 -10.83 6.88
CA ILE A 192 -3.28 -11.20 6.82
C ILE A 192 -3.93 -10.99 8.19
N VAL A 193 -3.33 -11.54 9.26
CA VAL A 193 -3.86 -11.38 10.62
C VAL A 193 -3.92 -9.90 11.01
N ALA A 194 -2.86 -9.12 10.74
CA ALA A 194 -2.82 -7.69 11.03
C ALA A 194 -3.94 -6.92 10.30
N VAL A 195 -4.19 -7.23 9.03
CA VAL A 195 -5.29 -6.62 8.25
C VAL A 195 -6.65 -6.98 8.85
N GLN A 196 -6.87 -8.24 9.21
CA GLN A 196 -8.12 -8.68 9.81
C GLN A 196 -8.38 -7.98 11.16
N GLU A 197 -7.37 -7.87 12.02
CA GLU A 197 -7.45 -7.12 13.28
C GLU A 197 -7.80 -5.64 13.06
N MET A 198 -7.09 -4.96 12.13
CA MET A 198 -7.32 -3.54 11.81
C MET A 198 -8.73 -3.28 11.29
N LEU A 199 -9.31 -4.24 10.58
CA LEU A 199 -10.64 -4.13 9.98
C LEU A 199 -11.75 -4.70 10.89
N GLY A 200 -11.42 -5.23 12.08
CA GLY A 200 -12.37 -5.83 13.00
C GLY A 200 -13.07 -7.09 12.43
N ARG A 201 -12.29 -7.90 11.70
CA ARG A 201 -12.76 -9.14 11.04
C ARG A 201 -12.29 -10.42 11.77
N VAL A 202 -11.82 -10.29 13.00
CA VAL A 202 -11.39 -11.41 13.88
C VAL A 202 -12.48 -11.71 14.89
#